data_127c34487995c50d6f7bf336bd169e00
#
_entry.id   127c34487995c50d6f7bf336bd169e00
#
_cell.length_a   1.000
_cell.length_b   1.000
_cell.length_c   1.000
_cell.angle_alpha   90.00
_cell.angle_beta   90.00
_cell.angle_gamma   90.00
#
_symmetry.space_group_name_H-M   'P 1'
#
loop_
_entity.id
_entity.type
_entity.pdbx_description
1 polymer ?
#
loop_
_entity_poly.entity_id
_entity_poly.type
_entity_poly.pdbx_seq_one_letter_code
_entity_poly.pdbx_strand_id
1 'polypeptide(L)'
;MTTTPENTPDLNDEAQRPEVEPAQNEAPAPSAAAAAAGPSTPPSAATQAPTAPAAPARSPMAVGPLVAMLAVGALIGGVAGGGVTAAVLASTQTSVVGAPQGPTAITVNDPEDATVVTGVVATAMPSVVSLSVAGGGTAGGGSGVILSEDGYVLTNNHVATLEGATITPSIRVSLSDGRIFDAELVGSDPLADLAVVKLEGAENLPVIEFADSDALNVGDRAIVIGSPLGLTGTVTNGIVSALNRSITVRSSAVPEQSLEQPQPENDVEAPFDFWDFDVPGNEGPSNPTTPRATISLPVIQTDAAINPGNSGGALLNDRGQLIGIVVALATAGGGGGQAGSIGVGFSIPSNFAQRVANELIEDGVASHGLLGATVTDSINDAESTVVGALIDSVTPGGAADVVGLRSGDVITVFNGVPIGGSVDLTAQVRVLPGGESTTLTYVRGGIAQEVTVTLGELQ
;
A
#
# COMPACT_ATOMS: atom_id res chain seq x y z
N MET A 1 -86.06 21.38 18.88
CA MET A 1 -86.63 21.02 17.58
C MET A 1 -85.46 21.05 16.63
N THR A 2 -85.14 20.07 16.18
CA THR A 2 -85.07 18.86 15.45
C THR A 2 -83.66 18.39 15.29
N THR A 3 -83.40 17.26 15.83
CA THR A 3 -82.16 16.45 15.72
C THR A 3 -82.03 15.84 14.32
N THR A 4 -80.82 15.87 13.76
CA THR A 4 -80.46 15.05 12.61
C THR A 4 -79.26 14.18 13.00
N PRO A 5 -79.29 12.87 12.74
CA PRO A 5 -78.23 11.96 13.19
C PRO A 5 -77.03 11.91 12.21
N GLU A 6 -75.92 11.81 12.81
CA GLU A 6 -74.56 11.51 12.25
C GLU A 6 -74.54 10.13 11.62
N ASN A 7 -74.07 10.03 10.38
CA ASN A 7 -73.89 8.77 9.64
C ASN A 7 -72.39 8.49 9.54
N THR A 8 -71.88 7.57 10.36
CA THR A 8 -70.56 7.00 10.28
C THR A 8 -70.51 5.82 9.30
N PRO A 9 -69.66 5.75 8.31
CA PRO A 9 -69.47 4.55 7.50
C PRO A 9 -68.59 3.57 8.21
N ASP A 10 -69.10 2.35 8.29
CA ASP A 10 -68.48 1.12 8.74
C ASP A 10 -67.35 0.69 7.74
N LEU A 11 -66.11 0.56 8.18
CA LEU A 11 -64.98 0.09 7.40
C LEU A 11 -64.65 -1.37 7.81
N ASN A 12 -65.43 -2.34 7.31
CA ASN A 12 -65.08 -3.73 7.26
C ASN A 12 -65.46 -4.29 5.89
N ASP A 13 -64.55 -4.13 4.93
CA ASP A 13 -64.56 -4.94 3.70
C ASP A 13 -63.18 -5.61 3.54
N GLU A 14 -63.15 -6.85 4.01
CA GLU A 14 -62.02 -7.77 3.90
C GLU A 14 -62.01 -8.34 2.48
N ALA A 15 -61.37 -7.63 1.55
CA ALA A 15 -61.12 -8.14 0.20
C ALA A 15 -59.98 -9.15 0.23
N GLN A 16 -60.33 -10.41 0.04
CA GLN A 16 -59.47 -11.56 -0.18
C GLN A 16 -58.44 -11.28 -1.29
N ARG A 17 -57.15 -11.27 -0.94
CA ARG A 17 -56.04 -11.40 -1.89
C ARG A 17 -55.82 -12.89 -2.18
N PRO A 18 -55.66 -13.31 -3.44
CA PRO A 18 -55.26 -14.66 -3.74
C PRO A 18 -53.81 -14.88 -3.30
N GLU A 19 -53.61 -15.97 -2.56
CA GLU A 19 -52.34 -16.52 -2.11
C GLU A 19 -51.55 -17.03 -3.35
N VAL A 20 -50.42 -16.39 -3.66
CA VAL A 20 -49.51 -16.84 -4.71
C VAL A 20 -48.50 -17.81 -4.06
N GLU A 21 -48.68 -19.09 -4.37
CA GLU A 21 -47.80 -20.19 -4.02
C GLU A 21 -46.40 -19.94 -4.60
N PRO A 22 -45.28 -20.07 -3.84
CA PRO A 22 -43.94 -19.96 -4.41
C PRO A 22 -43.62 -21.18 -5.24
N ALA A 23 -43.36 -20.96 -6.52
CA ALA A 23 -42.86 -21.98 -7.43
C ALA A 23 -41.53 -22.55 -6.89
N GLN A 24 -41.56 -23.86 -6.59
CA GLN A 24 -40.36 -24.63 -6.28
C GLN A 24 -39.54 -24.79 -7.56
N ASN A 25 -38.39 -24.18 -7.62
CA ASN A 25 -37.40 -24.38 -8.67
C ASN A 25 -36.63 -25.67 -8.35
N GLU A 26 -37.07 -26.77 -8.92
CA GLU A 26 -36.37 -28.08 -8.88
C GLU A 26 -35.08 -27.96 -9.69
N ALA A 27 -33.94 -28.07 -9.02
CA ALA A 27 -32.63 -28.26 -9.67
C ALA A 27 -32.53 -29.68 -10.21
N PRO A 28 -32.07 -29.88 -11.45
CA PRO A 28 -31.93 -31.24 -11.99
C PRO A 28 -30.77 -31.97 -11.29
N ALA A 29 -31.07 -33.17 -10.79
CA ALA A 29 -30.11 -34.11 -10.25
C ALA A 29 -29.08 -34.57 -11.32
N PRO A 30 -27.80 -34.76 -10.96
CA PRO A 30 -26.83 -35.33 -11.89
C PRO A 30 -27.13 -36.82 -12.15
N SER A 31 -27.29 -37.11 -13.41
CA SER A 31 -27.45 -38.50 -13.95
C SER A 31 -26.20 -39.33 -13.67
N ALA A 32 -26.38 -40.43 -12.96
CA ALA A 32 -25.38 -41.49 -12.83
C ALA A 32 -25.22 -42.21 -14.18
N ALA A 33 -24.08 -42.10 -14.81
CA ALA A 33 -23.70 -42.90 -15.99
C ALA A 33 -22.47 -43.73 -15.68
N ALA A 34 -22.71 -45.02 -15.65
CA ALA A 34 -21.91 -46.16 -16.09
C ALA A 34 -20.39 -46.16 -15.84
N ALA A 35 -20.00 -47.04 -14.94
CA ALA A 35 -18.68 -47.64 -14.88
C ALA A 35 -18.29 -48.28 -16.21
N ALA A 36 -17.23 -47.81 -16.85
CA ALA A 36 -16.55 -48.47 -17.95
C ALA A 36 -15.12 -48.82 -17.52
N ALA A 37 -14.79 -50.05 -17.76
CA ALA A 37 -13.56 -50.75 -17.41
C ALA A 37 -12.30 -50.00 -17.88
N GLY A 38 -11.29 -49.90 -17.03
CA GLY A 38 -9.96 -49.40 -17.37
C GLY A 38 -9.20 -50.40 -18.23
N PRO A 39 -8.39 -49.92 -19.18
CA PRO A 39 -7.45 -50.77 -19.88
C PRO A 39 -6.19 -50.99 -19.03
N SER A 40 -5.81 -52.26 -18.99
CA SER A 40 -4.59 -52.76 -18.39
C SER A 40 -3.34 -52.11 -18.97
N THR A 41 -2.44 -51.65 -18.10
CA THR A 41 -1.10 -51.19 -18.43
C THR A 41 -0.25 -52.35 -18.95
N PRO A 42 0.45 -52.22 -20.11
CA PRO A 42 1.49 -53.16 -20.48
C PRO A 42 2.78 -52.91 -19.67
N PRO A 43 3.64 -53.93 -19.49
CA PRO A 43 4.85 -53.82 -18.68
C PRO A 43 5.87 -52.91 -19.33
N SER A 44 6.44 -52.05 -18.51
CA SER A 44 7.53 -51.12 -18.87
C SER A 44 8.75 -51.88 -19.37
N ALA A 45 9.08 -51.72 -20.64
CA ALA A 45 10.37 -52.14 -21.19
C ALA A 45 11.44 -51.18 -20.69
N ALA A 46 12.44 -51.70 -20.01
CA ALA A 46 13.64 -50.95 -19.59
C ALA A 46 14.40 -50.46 -20.82
N THR A 47 14.32 -49.18 -21.11
CA THR A 47 15.13 -48.52 -22.12
C THR A 47 16.54 -48.34 -21.56
N GLN A 48 17.51 -49.07 -22.12
CA GLN A 48 18.89 -48.88 -21.85
C GLN A 48 19.35 -47.48 -22.30
N ALA A 49 19.97 -46.74 -21.41
CA ALA A 49 20.62 -45.47 -21.73
C ALA A 49 21.72 -45.69 -22.78
N PRO A 50 21.84 -44.80 -23.78
CA PRO A 50 22.97 -44.85 -24.72
C PRO A 50 24.24 -44.48 -24.02
N THR A 51 25.24 -45.37 -24.10
CA THR A 51 26.63 -45.13 -23.69
C THR A 51 27.23 -44.01 -24.52
N ALA A 52 27.65 -42.96 -23.87
CA ALA A 52 28.41 -41.87 -24.49
C ALA A 52 29.76 -42.39 -25.06
N PRO A 53 30.16 -41.98 -26.28
CA PRO A 53 31.45 -42.35 -26.84
C PRO A 53 32.61 -41.75 -26.04
N ALA A 54 33.60 -42.55 -25.74
CA ALA A 54 34.81 -42.16 -25.03
C ALA A 54 35.56 -41.08 -25.82
N ALA A 55 35.91 -40.01 -25.13
CA ALA A 55 36.74 -38.93 -25.69
C ALA A 55 38.15 -39.45 -26.00
N PRO A 56 38.76 -39.10 -27.14
CA PRO A 56 40.12 -39.50 -27.46
C PRO A 56 41.11 -38.84 -26.52
N ALA A 57 42.06 -39.64 -26.04
CA ALA A 57 43.16 -39.20 -25.20
C ALA A 57 44.03 -38.13 -25.92
N ARG A 58 44.12 -36.96 -25.32
CA ARG A 58 44.99 -35.89 -25.80
C ARG A 58 46.43 -36.22 -25.43
N SER A 59 47.26 -36.43 -26.43
CA SER A 59 48.73 -36.51 -26.28
C SER A 59 49.29 -35.13 -25.89
N PRO A 60 50.30 -35.04 -25.02
CA PRO A 60 50.88 -33.75 -24.66
C PRO A 60 51.64 -33.18 -25.86
N MET A 61 51.19 -32.04 -26.38
CA MET A 61 51.85 -31.32 -27.45
C MET A 61 53.01 -30.54 -26.86
N ALA A 62 54.22 -30.83 -27.33
CA ALA A 62 55.45 -30.18 -26.87
C ALA A 62 55.40 -28.69 -27.25
N VAL A 63 55.58 -27.80 -26.30
CA VAL A 63 55.50 -26.35 -26.40
C VAL A 63 56.72 -25.70 -27.05
N GLY A 64 57.74 -26.49 -27.36
CA GLY A 64 59.05 -26.01 -27.87
C GLY A 64 59.08 -25.28 -29.21
N PRO A 65 58.33 -25.67 -30.25
CA PRO A 65 58.48 -25.01 -31.56
C PRO A 65 57.65 -23.72 -31.69
N LEU A 66 56.66 -23.46 -30.83
CA LEU A 66 55.80 -22.28 -30.95
C LEU A 66 56.46 -20.99 -30.45
N VAL A 67 57.36 -21.09 -29.45
CA VAL A 67 58.11 -19.93 -28.94
C VAL A 67 59.17 -19.45 -29.91
N ALA A 68 59.75 -20.35 -30.73
CA ALA A 68 60.75 -19.98 -31.72
C ALA A 68 60.15 -19.20 -32.94
N MET A 69 58.93 -19.46 -33.32
CA MET A 69 58.27 -18.71 -34.40
C MET A 69 57.82 -17.30 -34.01
N LEU A 70 57.53 -17.07 -32.73
CA LEU A 70 57.19 -15.72 -32.24
C LEU A 70 58.38 -14.79 -32.11
N ALA A 71 59.61 -15.34 -31.89
CA ALA A 71 60.86 -14.55 -31.75
C ALA A 71 61.40 -14.05 -33.11
N VAL A 72 61.13 -14.75 -34.23
CA VAL A 72 61.52 -14.32 -35.57
C VAL A 72 60.59 -13.34 -36.22
N GLY A 73 59.29 -13.36 -35.82
CA GLY A 73 58.27 -12.39 -36.32
C GLY A 73 58.43 -10.97 -35.76
N ALA A 74 59.09 -10.83 -34.61
CA ALA A 74 59.26 -9.52 -33.92
C ALA A 74 60.37 -8.64 -34.54
N LEU A 75 61.21 -9.15 -35.37
CA LEU A 75 62.41 -8.45 -35.94
C LEU A 75 62.16 -7.88 -37.36
N ILE A 76 61.07 -8.25 -38.06
CA ILE A 76 60.79 -7.81 -39.43
C ILE A 76 59.51 -6.95 -39.56
N GLY A 77 58.69 -6.80 -38.48
CA GLY A 77 57.37 -6.17 -38.52
C GLY A 77 57.21 -4.88 -37.76
N GLY A 78 58.32 -4.15 -37.47
CA GLY A 78 58.31 -3.02 -36.53
C GLY A 78 57.62 -1.73 -36.93
N VAL A 79 56.91 -1.63 -38.08
CA VAL A 79 56.19 -0.43 -38.48
C VAL A 79 54.73 -0.68 -38.95
N ALA A 80 54.34 -1.95 -39.20
CA ALA A 80 52.96 -2.28 -39.59
C ALA A 80 52.17 -3.01 -38.49
N GLY A 81 52.77 -3.34 -37.35
CA GLY A 81 52.18 -4.19 -36.33
C GLY A 81 51.45 -3.47 -35.18
N GLY A 82 51.55 -2.14 -35.06
CA GLY A 82 50.96 -1.40 -33.94
C GLY A 82 49.43 -1.37 -33.93
N GLY A 83 48.79 -1.51 -35.07
CA GLY A 83 47.35 -1.49 -35.20
C GLY A 83 46.67 -2.83 -34.85
N VAL A 84 47.36 -3.95 -35.16
CA VAL A 84 46.77 -5.28 -34.94
C VAL A 84 46.90 -5.72 -33.49
N THR A 85 48.00 -5.33 -32.81
CA THR A 85 48.15 -5.61 -31.36
C THR A 85 47.18 -4.83 -30.49
N ALA A 86 46.84 -3.58 -30.87
CA ALA A 86 45.84 -2.81 -30.20
C ALA A 86 44.41 -3.40 -30.42
N ALA A 87 44.14 -3.95 -31.62
CA ALA A 87 42.83 -4.58 -31.89
C ALA A 87 42.69 -5.95 -31.17
N VAL A 88 43.77 -6.72 -31.03
CA VAL A 88 43.74 -7.98 -30.27
C VAL A 88 43.66 -7.73 -28.76
N LEU A 89 44.31 -6.67 -28.23
CA LEU A 89 44.20 -6.28 -26.82
C LEU A 89 42.82 -5.67 -26.52
N ALA A 90 42.20 -5.00 -27.49
CA ALA A 90 40.82 -4.51 -27.34
C ALA A 90 39.77 -5.64 -27.43
N SER A 91 40.08 -6.74 -28.12
CA SER A 91 39.20 -7.93 -28.19
C SER A 91 39.41 -8.95 -27.06
N THR A 92 40.47 -8.80 -26.27
CA THR A 92 40.70 -9.53 -25.01
C THR A 92 40.36 -8.67 -23.79
N GLN A 93 39.38 -7.73 -23.90
CA GLN A 93 38.68 -7.34 -22.72
C GLN A 93 38.05 -8.63 -22.16
N THR A 94 38.70 -9.19 -21.18
CA THR A 94 38.05 -10.12 -20.24
C THR A 94 36.78 -9.41 -19.84
N SER A 95 35.64 -9.90 -20.35
CA SER A 95 34.37 -9.55 -19.73
C SER A 95 34.60 -9.89 -18.28
N VAL A 96 34.80 -8.90 -17.46
CA VAL A 96 34.59 -9.04 -16.02
C VAL A 96 33.19 -9.60 -16.00
N VAL A 97 33.06 -10.89 -15.68
CA VAL A 97 31.77 -11.49 -15.37
C VAL A 97 31.31 -10.62 -14.21
N GLY A 98 30.48 -9.64 -14.53
CA GLY A 98 29.84 -8.80 -13.52
C GLY A 98 29.29 -9.75 -12.50
N ALA A 99 29.32 -9.38 -11.22
CA ALA A 99 28.63 -10.10 -10.18
C ALA A 99 27.26 -10.52 -10.77
N PRO A 100 26.76 -11.74 -10.50
CA PRO A 100 25.53 -12.22 -11.07
C PRO A 100 24.48 -11.12 -10.89
N GLN A 101 24.12 -10.47 -12.00
CA GLN A 101 23.01 -9.53 -11.98
C GLN A 101 21.80 -10.41 -11.68
N GLY A 102 21.12 -10.10 -10.60
CA GLY A 102 19.82 -10.69 -10.29
C GLY A 102 18.87 -10.53 -11.49
N PRO A 103 17.75 -11.21 -11.48
CA PRO A 103 16.78 -11.12 -12.57
C PRO A 103 16.45 -9.65 -12.84
N THR A 104 16.53 -9.24 -14.10
CA THR A 104 16.14 -7.88 -14.52
C THR A 104 14.73 -7.62 -14.07
N ALA A 105 14.50 -6.51 -13.37
CA ALA A 105 13.22 -6.20 -12.74
C ALA A 105 12.05 -6.10 -13.73
N ILE A 106 12.32 -5.76 -15.01
CA ILE A 106 11.30 -5.71 -16.06
C ILE A 106 11.80 -6.35 -17.34
N THR A 107 10.86 -6.98 -18.07
CA THR A 107 11.10 -7.51 -19.40
C THR A 107 10.32 -6.67 -20.42
N VAL A 108 11.02 -6.03 -21.35
CA VAL A 108 10.44 -5.31 -22.50
C VAL A 108 10.83 -6.09 -23.74
N ASN A 109 9.89 -6.88 -24.28
CA ASN A 109 10.13 -7.70 -25.47
C ASN A 109 10.13 -6.90 -26.76
N ASP A 110 9.29 -5.87 -26.82
CA ASP A 110 9.16 -4.96 -27.96
C ASP A 110 9.22 -3.51 -27.47
N PRO A 111 10.39 -2.84 -27.64
CA PRO A 111 10.55 -1.44 -27.24
C PRO A 111 9.75 -0.45 -28.12
N GLU A 112 9.36 -0.83 -29.35
CA GLU A 112 8.60 0.04 -30.25
C GLU A 112 7.13 0.16 -29.82
N ASP A 113 6.60 -0.90 -29.14
CA ASP A 113 5.25 -0.93 -28.57
C ASP A 113 5.23 -0.59 -27.06
N ALA A 114 6.33 -0.08 -26.49
CA ALA A 114 6.39 0.28 -25.09
C ALA A 114 5.39 1.39 -24.73
N THR A 115 4.57 1.13 -23.70
CA THR A 115 3.57 2.10 -23.21
C THR A 115 4.18 3.09 -22.23
N VAL A 116 3.43 4.16 -21.88
CA VAL A 116 3.81 5.07 -20.78
C VAL A 116 4.02 4.27 -19.48
N VAL A 117 3.16 3.28 -19.19
CA VAL A 117 3.30 2.42 -18.01
C VAL A 117 4.63 1.68 -18.02
N THR A 118 5.05 1.14 -19.18
CA THR A 118 6.36 0.48 -19.35
C THR A 118 7.51 1.42 -18.98
N GLY A 119 7.43 2.67 -19.46
CA GLY A 119 8.45 3.70 -19.17
C GLY A 119 8.50 4.07 -17.70
N VAL A 120 7.35 4.30 -17.07
CA VAL A 120 7.23 4.58 -15.63
C VAL A 120 7.81 3.45 -14.79
N VAL A 121 7.45 2.20 -15.13
CA VAL A 121 7.95 1.02 -14.42
C VAL A 121 9.46 0.90 -14.56
N ALA A 122 10.02 1.12 -15.76
CA ALA A 122 11.47 1.07 -15.98
C ALA A 122 12.24 2.09 -15.12
N THR A 123 11.64 3.26 -14.90
CA THR A 123 12.27 4.36 -14.14
C THR A 123 12.10 4.17 -12.63
N ALA A 124 10.89 3.83 -12.16
CA ALA A 124 10.56 3.87 -10.73
C ALA A 124 10.74 2.52 -10.01
N MET A 125 10.65 1.37 -10.72
CA MET A 125 10.80 0.05 -10.10
C MET A 125 12.12 -0.15 -9.35
N PRO A 126 13.28 0.37 -9.81
CA PRO A 126 14.52 0.25 -9.03
C PRO A 126 14.45 0.87 -7.64
N SER A 127 13.57 1.86 -7.44
CA SER A 127 13.36 2.55 -6.15
C SER A 127 12.29 1.89 -5.27
N VAL A 128 11.65 0.79 -5.73
CA VAL A 128 10.65 0.05 -4.96
C VAL A 128 11.26 -1.27 -4.50
N VAL A 129 11.10 -1.57 -3.22
CA VAL A 129 11.71 -2.71 -2.55
C VAL A 129 10.66 -3.63 -1.93
N SER A 130 11.07 -4.88 -1.66
CA SER A 130 10.28 -5.86 -0.93
C SER A 130 10.80 -5.99 0.50
N LEU A 131 9.92 -5.89 1.49
CA LEU A 131 10.22 -6.11 2.89
C LEU A 131 9.76 -7.49 3.34
N SER A 132 10.63 -8.17 4.09
CA SER A 132 10.31 -9.38 4.86
C SER A 132 10.56 -9.07 6.32
N VAL A 133 9.52 -9.17 7.14
CA VAL A 133 9.55 -8.76 8.55
C VAL A 133 9.22 -9.97 9.41
N ALA A 134 9.95 -10.15 10.50
CA ALA A 134 9.69 -11.20 11.49
C ALA A 134 9.88 -10.66 12.91
N GLY A 135 9.00 -11.09 13.82
CA GLY A 135 9.06 -10.70 15.23
C GLY A 135 7.81 -11.12 15.98
N GLY A 136 7.83 -11.11 17.30
CA GLY A 136 6.66 -11.45 18.12
C GLY A 136 6.09 -12.86 17.92
N GLY A 137 6.84 -13.76 17.25
CA GLY A 137 6.36 -15.11 16.88
C GLY A 137 5.57 -15.17 15.58
N THR A 138 5.50 -14.07 14.85
CA THR A 138 4.85 -13.94 13.54
C THR A 138 5.83 -13.44 12.48
N ALA A 139 5.46 -13.54 11.21
CA ALA A 139 6.20 -13.01 10.09
C ALA A 139 5.24 -12.51 9.01
N GLY A 140 5.68 -11.51 8.27
CA GLY A 140 4.92 -10.91 7.19
C GLY A 140 5.81 -10.21 6.20
N GLY A 141 5.22 -9.51 5.26
CA GLY A 141 5.99 -8.75 4.30
C GLY A 141 5.11 -7.73 3.55
N GLY A 142 5.81 -6.83 2.89
CA GLY A 142 5.19 -5.76 2.11
C GLY A 142 6.18 -5.14 1.17
N SER A 143 5.90 -3.92 0.80
CA SER A 143 6.72 -3.11 -0.10
C SER A 143 7.26 -1.89 0.62
N GLY A 144 8.25 -1.22 0.01
CA GLY A 144 8.75 0.07 0.45
C GLY A 144 9.28 0.88 -0.71
N VAL A 145 9.52 2.15 -0.47
CA VAL A 145 10.12 3.07 -1.42
C VAL A 145 11.41 3.68 -0.86
N ILE A 146 12.46 3.72 -1.68
CA ILE A 146 13.78 4.23 -1.29
C ILE A 146 13.75 5.75 -1.29
N LEU A 147 14.04 6.37 -0.14
CA LEU A 147 14.03 7.81 0.07
C LEU A 147 15.41 8.45 -0.11
N SER A 148 16.49 7.70 0.06
CA SER A 148 17.84 8.22 0.00
C SER A 148 18.85 7.22 -0.54
N GLU A 149 19.93 7.73 -1.14
CA GLU A 149 21.02 6.90 -1.71
C GLU A 149 21.72 6.02 -0.67
N ASP A 150 21.69 6.42 0.60
CA ASP A 150 22.30 5.72 1.73
C ASP A 150 21.36 4.75 2.44
N GLY A 151 20.11 4.58 1.96
CA GLY A 151 19.22 3.47 2.31
C GLY A 151 18.11 3.74 3.31
N TYR A 152 17.60 4.96 3.45
CA TYR A 152 16.29 5.17 4.08
C TYR A 152 15.19 4.66 3.16
N VAL A 153 14.25 3.90 3.73
CA VAL A 153 13.10 3.30 3.02
C VAL A 153 11.84 3.61 3.79
N LEU A 154 10.85 4.16 3.09
CA LEU A 154 9.50 4.40 3.62
C LEU A 154 8.62 3.19 3.32
N THR A 155 7.82 2.79 4.30
CA THR A 155 6.84 1.70 4.21
C THR A 155 5.65 2.00 5.11
N ASN A 156 4.67 1.10 5.20
CA ASN A 156 3.60 1.22 6.19
C ASN A 156 4.04 0.74 7.57
N ASN A 157 3.45 1.35 8.62
CA ASN A 157 3.68 0.93 9.99
C ASN A 157 3.21 -0.50 10.23
N HIS A 158 2.01 -0.89 9.74
CA HIS A 158 1.50 -2.24 9.90
C HIS A 158 2.41 -3.30 9.27
N VAL A 159 3.15 -2.96 8.18
CA VAL A 159 4.17 -3.83 7.57
C VAL A 159 5.40 -3.93 8.46
N ALA A 160 5.98 -2.80 8.86
CA ALA A 160 7.24 -2.75 9.59
C ALA A 160 7.16 -3.33 11.01
N THR A 161 5.99 -3.22 11.66
CA THR A 161 5.75 -3.65 13.05
C THR A 161 4.91 -4.93 13.17
N LEU A 162 4.45 -5.50 12.03
CA LEU A 162 3.49 -6.60 12.00
C LEU A 162 2.23 -6.24 12.80
N GLU A 163 1.64 -5.10 12.49
CA GLU A 163 0.50 -4.52 13.21
C GLU A 163 0.74 -4.28 14.71
N GLY A 164 1.96 -3.89 15.08
CA GLY A 164 2.33 -3.67 16.47
C GLY A 164 2.65 -4.95 17.25
N ALA A 165 2.69 -6.11 16.61
CA ALA A 165 3.09 -7.37 17.25
C ALA A 165 4.54 -7.36 17.75
N THR A 166 5.37 -6.47 17.20
CA THR A 166 6.76 -6.31 17.63
C THR A 166 7.24 -4.85 17.52
N ILE A 167 8.00 -4.43 18.52
CA ILE A 167 8.72 -3.14 18.54
C ILE A 167 10.20 -3.29 18.14
N THR A 168 10.68 -4.52 18.00
CA THR A 168 12.06 -4.86 17.58
C THR A 168 11.99 -5.91 16.47
N PRO A 169 11.49 -5.54 15.28
CA PRO A 169 11.38 -6.46 14.17
C PRO A 169 12.76 -6.83 13.60
N SER A 170 12.89 -8.05 13.09
CA SER A 170 13.96 -8.41 12.18
C SER A 170 13.47 -8.13 10.76
N ILE A 171 14.11 -7.17 10.09
CA ILE A 171 13.68 -6.70 8.77
C ILE A 171 14.75 -7.04 7.73
N ARG A 172 14.35 -7.67 6.65
CA ARG A 172 15.18 -7.88 5.46
C ARG A 172 14.54 -7.24 4.24
N VAL A 173 15.34 -6.52 3.48
CA VAL A 173 14.87 -5.77 2.31
C VAL A 173 15.56 -6.30 1.06
N SER A 174 14.75 -6.68 0.08
CA SER A 174 15.22 -7.15 -1.23
C SER A 174 14.96 -6.08 -2.28
N LEU A 175 15.99 -5.72 -3.03
CA LEU A 175 15.92 -4.77 -4.13
C LEU A 175 15.55 -5.48 -5.44
N SER A 176 15.09 -4.70 -6.42
CA SER A 176 14.73 -5.19 -7.75
C SER A 176 15.90 -5.81 -8.52
N ASP A 177 17.15 -5.44 -8.20
CA ASP A 177 18.37 -6.00 -8.78
C ASP A 177 18.87 -7.29 -8.09
N GLY A 178 18.14 -7.76 -7.06
CA GLY A 178 18.42 -8.98 -6.32
C GLY A 178 19.36 -8.79 -5.12
N ARG A 179 19.85 -7.56 -4.84
CA ARG A 179 20.56 -7.29 -3.59
C ARG A 179 19.62 -7.43 -2.40
N ILE A 180 20.15 -7.90 -1.28
CA ILE A 180 19.41 -8.07 -0.03
C ILE A 180 20.20 -7.37 1.07
N PHE A 181 19.50 -6.62 1.90
CA PHE A 181 20.04 -5.91 3.05
C PHE A 181 19.28 -6.29 4.31
N ASP A 182 19.95 -6.33 5.43
CA ASP A 182 19.30 -6.25 6.73
C ASP A 182 18.96 -4.78 6.99
N ALA A 183 17.90 -4.52 7.79
CA ALA A 183 17.46 -3.17 8.03
C ALA A 183 16.99 -2.98 9.49
N GLU A 184 17.17 -1.76 10.00
CA GLU A 184 16.72 -1.33 11.32
C GLU A 184 15.51 -0.41 11.20
N LEU A 185 14.54 -0.52 12.11
CA LEU A 185 13.44 0.40 12.23
C LEU A 185 13.95 1.74 12.80
N VAL A 186 13.84 2.82 12.04
CA VAL A 186 14.23 4.17 12.45
C VAL A 186 13.14 4.81 13.31
N GLY A 187 11.91 4.74 12.84
CA GLY A 187 10.73 5.24 13.53
C GLY A 187 9.46 4.75 12.86
N SER A 188 8.36 4.81 13.60
CA SER A 188 7.04 4.44 13.10
C SER A 188 5.97 5.36 13.62
N ASP A 189 4.96 5.60 12.80
CA ASP A 189 3.79 6.40 13.11
C ASP A 189 2.53 5.56 12.89
N PRO A 190 1.96 5.01 13.95
CA PRO A 190 0.74 4.23 13.85
C PRO A 190 -0.51 5.02 13.44
N LEU A 191 -0.52 6.36 13.66
CA LEU A 191 -1.67 7.22 13.32
C LEU A 191 -1.74 7.53 11.82
N ALA A 192 -0.57 7.63 11.16
CA ALA A 192 -0.46 7.80 9.72
C ALA A 192 -0.26 6.48 8.97
N ASP A 193 -0.10 5.37 9.69
CA ASP A 193 0.30 4.07 9.13
C ASP A 193 1.57 4.15 8.27
N LEU A 194 2.59 4.85 8.76
CA LEU A 194 3.89 5.01 8.10
C LEU A 194 5.04 4.57 8.99
N ALA A 195 6.11 4.07 8.39
CA ALA A 195 7.34 3.73 9.08
C ALA A 195 8.55 3.96 8.17
N VAL A 196 9.68 4.29 8.76
CA VAL A 196 10.96 4.40 8.07
C VAL A 196 11.91 3.34 8.60
N VAL A 197 12.56 2.62 7.67
CA VAL A 197 13.63 1.68 7.99
C VAL A 197 14.94 2.12 7.32
N LYS A 198 16.07 1.74 7.90
CA LYS A 198 17.41 2.05 7.40
C LYS A 198 18.12 0.77 6.98
N LEU A 199 18.52 0.68 5.72
CA LEU A 199 19.31 -0.44 5.19
C LEU A 199 20.75 -0.38 5.68
N GLU A 200 21.28 -1.49 6.17
CA GLU A 200 22.65 -1.57 6.66
C GLU A 200 23.67 -1.64 5.50
N GLY A 201 24.62 -0.70 5.48
CA GLY A 201 25.69 -0.68 4.49
C GLY A 201 25.26 -0.41 3.06
N ALA A 202 24.09 0.15 2.85
CA ALA A 202 23.59 0.54 1.54
C ALA A 202 24.21 1.84 1.06
N GLU A 203 24.57 1.89 -0.22
CA GLU A 203 25.15 3.06 -0.89
C GLU A 203 24.66 3.13 -2.34
N ASN A 204 24.56 4.35 -2.89
CA ASN A 204 24.23 4.63 -4.27
C ASN A 204 22.92 3.96 -4.73
N LEU A 205 21.89 4.01 -3.88
CA LEU A 205 20.59 3.47 -4.20
C LEU A 205 19.80 4.43 -5.10
N PRO A 206 18.94 3.91 -5.99
CA PRO A 206 18.02 4.73 -6.76
C PRO A 206 16.92 5.29 -5.84
N VAL A 207 16.79 6.60 -5.80
CA VAL A 207 15.82 7.32 -4.95
C VAL A 207 14.54 7.58 -5.73
N ILE A 208 13.38 7.46 -5.05
CA ILE A 208 12.09 7.81 -5.64
C ILE A 208 11.95 9.34 -5.73
N GLU A 209 11.38 9.82 -6.83
CA GLU A 209 11.03 11.24 -6.97
C GLU A 209 9.61 11.48 -6.48
N PHE A 210 9.39 12.49 -5.64
CA PHE A 210 8.07 12.87 -5.14
C PHE A 210 7.38 13.86 -6.08
N ALA A 211 6.08 13.68 -6.29
CA ALA A 211 5.20 14.68 -6.89
C ALA A 211 4.38 15.36 -5.79
N ASP A 212 3.85 16.54 -6.12
CA ASP A 212 2.91 17.26 -5.27
C ASP A 212 1.53 16.59 -5.34
N SER A 213 1.13 15.89 -4.25
CA SER A 213 -0.16 15.21 -4.17
C SER A 213 -1.36 16.15 -4.09
N ASP A 214 -1.14 17.42 -3.70
CA ASP A 214 -2.22 18.40 -3.61
C ASP A 214 -2.56 19.00 -4.98
N ALA A 215 -1.68 18.82 -5.98
CA ALA A 215 -1.88 19.25 -7.36
C ALA A 215 -2.59 18.19 -8.26
N LEU A 216 -2.97 17.04 -7.71
CA LEU A 216 -3.61 15.95 -8.44
C LEU A 216 -5.05 16.29 -8.85
N ASN A 217 -5.48 15.67 -9.96
CA ASN A 217 -6.87 15.71 -10.40
C ASN A 217 -7.48 14.30 -10.40
N VAL A 218 -8.77 14.23 -10.15
CA VAL A 218 -9.54 13.00 -10.43
C VAL A 218 -9.46 12.71 -11.93
N GLY A 219 -9.10 11.46 -12.27
CA GLY A 219 -8.82 11.03 -13.63
C GLY A 219 -7.34 10.99 -14.02
N ASP A 220 -6.43 11.56 -13.20
CA ASP A 220 -4.99 11.41 -13.39
C ASP A 220 -4.59 9.94 -13.34
N ARG A 221 -3.58 9.58 -14.11
CA ARG A 221 -3.10 8.19 -14.14
C ARG A 221 -2.48 7.80 -12.80
N ALA A 222 -2.83 6.61 -12.35
CA ALA A 222 -2.34 5.99 -11.13
C ALA A 222 -1.70 4.64 -11.46
N ILE A 223 -0.40 4.50 -11.22
CA ILE A 223 0.37 3.27 -11.48
C ILE A 223 0.90 2.78 -10.14
N VAL A 224 0.51 1.57 -9.75
CA VAL A 224 1.00 0.93 -8.53
C VAL A 224 2.18 0.03 -8.85
N ILE A 225 3.25 0.17 -8.08
CA ILE A 225 4.37 -0.78 -8.06
C ILE A 225 4.54 -1.30 -6.63
N GLY A 226 4.54 -2.62 -6.49
CA GLY A 226 4.73 -3.28 -5.22
C GLY A 226 5.29 -4.69 -5.38
N SER A 227 5.38 -5.41 -4.26
CA SER A 227 5.97 -6.75 -4.19
C SER A 227 5.05 -7.72 -3.44
N PRO A 228 3.84 -7.99 -3.97
CA PRO A 228 2.92 -8.90 -3.30
C PRO A 228 3.53 -10.30 -3.18
N LEU A 229 3.43 -10.90 -2.00
CA LEU A 229 3.90 -12.27 -1.71
C LEU A 229 5.38 -12.50 -2.03
N GLY A 230 6.22 -11.45 -1.97
CA GLY A 230 7.64 -11.53 -2.35
C GLY A 230 7.89 -11.60 -3.86
N LEU A 231 6.86 -11.41 -4.69
CA LEU A 231 6.99 -11.29 -6.14
C LEU A 231 7.34 -9.85 -6.48
N THR A 232 8.64 -9.54 -6.48
CA THR A 232 9.16 -8.21 -6.78
C THR A 232 8.66 -7.73 -8.14
N GLY A 233 8.16 -6.49 -8.20
CA GLY A 233 7.84 -5.86 -9.47
C GLY A 233 6.43 -6.14 -10.00
N THR A 234 5.46 -6.41 -9.15
CA THR A 234 4.06 -6.42 -9.58
C THR A 234 3.60 -5.00 -9.90
N VAL A 235 3.01 -4.84 -11.07
CA VAL A 235 2.51 -3.56 -11.58
C VAL A 235 1.01 -3.65 -11.84
N THR A 236 0.26 -2.68 -11.34
CA THR A 236 -1.13 -2.45 -11.72
C THR A 236 -1.31 -0.99 -12.13
N ASN A 237 -2.35 -0.68 -12.89
CA ASN A 237 -2.62 0.71 -13.28
C ASN A 237 -4.12 0.99 -13.27
N GLY A 238 -4.44 2.25 -13.05
CA GLY A 238 -5.78 2.79 -13.00
C GLY A 238 -5.72 4.31 -13.09
N ILE A 239 -6.65 4.97 -12.42
CA ILE A 239 -6.73 6.42 -12.28
C ILE A 239 -6.91 6.82 -10.81
N VAL A 240 -6.66 8.07 -10.52
CA VAL A 240 -7.13 8.71 -9.29
C VAL A 240 -8.65 8.80 -9.37
N SER A 241 -9.35 8.04 -8.53
CA SER A 241 -10.82 7.96 -8.53
C SER A 241 -11.47 9.01 -7.64
N ALA A 242 -10.81 9.36 -6.53
CA ALA A 242 -11.22 10.46 -5.65
C ALA A 242 -10.03 11.01 -4.87
N LEU A 243 -10.15 12.28 -4.48
CA LEU A 243 -9.22 13.02 -3.63
C LEU A 243 -9.95 13.53 -2.39
N ASN A 244 -9.18 13.96 -1.39
CA ASN A 244 -9.72 14.52 -0.14
C ASN A 244 -10.72 13.57 0.55
N ARG A 245 -10.42 12.29 0.51
CA ARG A 245 -11.17 11.24 1.22
C ARG A 245 -10.44 10.86 2.48
N SER A 246 -11.22 10.45 3.48
CA SER A 246 -10.68 9.82 4.67
C SER A 246 -11.38 8.50 4.92
N ILE A 247 -10.65 7.55 5.44
CA ILE A 247 -11.17 6.22 5.77
C ILE A 247 -10.89 5.90 7.23
N THR A 248 -11.76 5.09 7.82
CA THR A 248 -11.56 4.53 9.16
C THR A 248 -11.02 3.12 9.03
N VAL A 249 -9.87 2.86 9.66
CA VAL A 249 -9.20 1.56 9.66
C VAL A 249 -9.00 1.09 11.09
N ARG A 250 -9.21 -0.19 11.36
CA ARG A 250 -8.83 -0.79 12.65
C ARG A 250 -7.33 -1.02 12.69
N SER A 251 -6.70 -0.63 13.79
CA SER A 251 -5.26 -0.81 14.01
C SER A 251 -5.01 -1.39 15.40
N SER A 252 -4.22 -2.45 15.46
CA SER A 252 -3.72 -2.99 16.72
C SER A 252 -2.44 -2.31 17.19
N ALA A 253 -1.82 -1.49 16.35
CA ALA A 253 -0.59 -0.77 16.67
C ALA A 253 -0.81 0.47 17.54
N VAL A 254 -2.05 0.98 17.62
CA VAL A 254 -2.40 2.14 18.44
C VAL A 254 -3.02 1.69 19.74
N PRO A 255 -2.43 2.02 20.91
CA PRO A 255 -3.07 1.75 22.21
C PRO A 255 -4.38 2.55 22.34
N GLU A 256 -5.46 1.91 22.82
CA GLU A 256 -6.75 2.59 23.03
C GLU A 256 -6.65 3.86 23.88
N GLN A 257 -5.69 3.91 24.80
CA GLN A 257 -5.46 5.04 25.70
C GLN A 257 -4.81 6.25 25.03
N SER A 258 -4.26 6.09 23.82
CA SER A 258 -3.62 7.18 23.07
C SER A 258 -4.63 8.02 22.27
N LEU A 259 -5.87 7.59 22.20
CA LEU A 259 -6.94 8.32 21.53
C LEU A 259 -7.72 9.10 22.57
N GLU A 260 -7.41 10.39 22.77
CA GLU A 260 -8.13 11.30 23.70
C GLU A 260 -9.61 11.53 23.35
N GLN A 261 -10.13 10.91 22.32
CA GLN A 261 -11.56 10.98 22.01
C GLN A 261 -12.28 9.81 22.69
N PRO A 262 -13.33 10.08 23.51
CA PRO A 262 -14.22 9.02 23.96
C PRO A 262 -14.78 8.34 22.69
N GLN A 263 -14.37 7.12 22.46
CA GLN A 263 -14.98 6.27 21.45
C GLN A 263 -16.46 6.16 21.88
N PRO A 264 -17.44 6.38 20.98
CA PRO A 264 -18.81 6.04 21.30
C PRO A 264 -18.85 4.56 21.68
N GLU A 265 -19.48 4.24 22.81
CA GLU A 265 -19.61 2.85 23.34
C GLU A 265 -20.35 1.88 22.40
N ASN A 266 -20.72 2.35 21.21
CA ASN A 266 -21.27 1.53 20.15
C ASN A 266 -20.12 1.14 19.23
N ASP A 267 -19.94 -0.17 19.01
CA ASP A 267 -19.09 -0.73 17.96
C ASP A 267 -19.31 0.02 16.63
N VAL A 268 -18.55 1.09 16.42
CA VAL A 268 -18.46 1.69 15.10
C VAL A 268 -17.74 0.65 14.26
N GLU A 269 -18.51 -0.09 13.47
CA GLU A 269 -17.95 -1.01 12.49
C GLU A 269 -17.08 -0.19 11.55
N ALA A 270 -15.75 -0.18 11.82
CA ALA A 270 -14.80 0.30 10.83
C ALA A 270 -14.94 -0.60 9.60
N PRO A 271 -15.25 -0.08 8.43
CA PRO A 271 -15.49 -0.88 7.23
C PRO A 271 -14.21 -1.54 6.69
N PHE A 272 -13.05 -1.16 7.24
CA PHE A 272 -11.75 -1.64 6.79
C PHE A 272 -10.88 -2.09 7.96
N ASP A 273 -10.16 -3.19 7.75
CA ASP A 273 -9.04 -3.64 8.55
C ASP A 273 -7.76 -3.61 7.70
N PHE A 274 -6.58 -3.49 8.33
CA PHE A 274 -5.36 -3.81 7.61
C PHE A 274 -5.39 -5.29 7.23
N TRP A 275 -4.82 -5.61 6.08
CA TRP A 275 -4.77 -6.99 5.62
C TRP A 275 -3.93 -7.83 6.59
N ASP A 276 -4.56 -8.77 7.29
CA ASP A 276 -3.87 -9.78 8.10
C ASP A 276 -2.99 -10.63 7.17
N PHE A 277 -1.69 -10.63 7.43
CA PHE A 277 -0.74 -11.48 6.73
C PHE A 277 -0.89 -12.92 7.22
N ASP A 278 -1.85 -13.66 6.67
CA ASP A 278 -1.91 -15.11 6.84
C ASP A 278 -0.71 -15.74 6.13
N VAL A 279 0.33 -16.04 6.90
CA VAL A 279 1.41 -16.91 6.44
C VAL A 279 0.82 -18.30 6.27
N PRO A 280 0.87 -18.93 5.06
CA PRO A 280 0.42 -20.29 4.86
C PRO A 280 1.09 -21.23 5.86
N GLY A 281 0.30 -21.80 6.77
CA GLY A 281 0.78 -22.72 7.82
C GLY A 281 0.61 -22.21 9.26
N ASN A 282 0.19 -20.99 9.48
CA ASN A 282 -0.15 -20.46 10.81
C ASN A 282 -1.67 -20.35 10.97
N GLU A 283 -2.37 -21.50 11.00
CA GLU A 283 -3.79 -21.57 11.39
C GLU A 283 -3.95 -21.39 12.91
N GLY A 284 -3.37 -20.32 13.47
CA GLY A 284 -3.69 -19.88 14.82
C GLY A 284 -5.07 -19.22 14.78
N PRO A 285 -5.97 -19.50 15.76
CA PRO A 285 -7.21 -18.75 15.85
C PRO A 285 -6.83 -17.28 16.03
N SER A 286 -7.24 -16.44 15.06
CA SER A 286 -7.26 -14.98 15.22
C SER A 286 -7.99 -14.71 16.53
N ASN A 287 -7.25 -14.27 17.55
CA ASN A 287 -7.82 -14.06 18.87
C ASN A 287 -8.60 -12.72 18.82
N PRO A 288 -9.93 -12.72 18.78
CA PRO A 288 -10.71 -11.50 18.63
C PRO A 288 -10.72 -10.61 19.89
N THR A 289 -9.84 -10.88 20.86
CA THR A 289 -9.83 -10.24 22.18
C THR A 289 -8.78 -9.15 22.36
N THR A 290 -7.97 -8.83 21.34
CA THR A 290 -7.10 -7.66 21.43
C THR A 290 -7.93 -6.43 21.02
N PRO A 291 -8.12 -5.45 21.92
CA PRO A 291 -8.79 -4.21 21.59
C PRO A 291 -8.04 -3.55 20.41
N ARG A 292 -8.75 -3.26 19.34
CA ARG A 292 -8.20 -2.57 18.17
C ARG A 292 -8.73 -1.14 18.15
N ALA A 293 -7.83 -0.18 18.20
CA ALA A 293 -8.20 1.22 18.03
C ALA A 293 -8.57 1.50 16.57
N THR A 294 -9.42 2.48 16.33
CA THR A 294 -9.70 2.97 14.98
C THR A 294 -8.86 4.21 14.69
N ILE A 295 -8.27 4.26 13.51
CA ILE A 295 -7.55 5.43 13.01
C ILE A 295 -8.27 6.01 11.79
N SER A 296 -8.20 7.33 11.63
CA SER A 296 -8.70 8.03 10.46
C SER A 296 -7.53 8.41 9.57
N LEU A 297 -7.48 7.87 8.35
CA LEU A 297 -6.39 8.11 7.39
C LEU A 297 -6.89 8.98 6.23
N PRO A 298 -6.18 10.06 5.89
CA PRO A 298 -6.39 10.78 4.64
C PRO A 298 -5.88 9.94 3.49
N VAL A 299 -6.65 9.80 2.41
CA VAL A 299 -6.29 8.91 1.31
C VAL A 299 -6.59 9.48 -0.07
N ILE A 300 -5.78 9.08 -1.04
CA ILE A 300 -6.08 9.11 -2.45
C ILE A 300 -6.77 7.78 -2.78
N GLN A 301 -7.95 7.84 -3.38
CA GLN A 301 -8.65 6.65 -3.87
C GLN A 301 -8.26 6.40 -5.33
N THR A 302 -8.02 5.14 -5.67
CA THR A 302 -7.71 4.69 -7.04
C THR A 302 -8.49 3.41 -7.37
N ASP A 303 -8.71 3.16 -8.66
CA ASP A 303 -9.25 1.90 -9.16
C ASP A 303 -8.14 0.91 -9.60
N ALA A 304 -6.87 1.31 -9.49
CA ALA A 304 -5.74 0.40 -9.65
C ALA A 304 -5.86 -0.76 -8.67
N ALA A 305 -5.61 -1.99 -9.12
CA ALA A 305 -5.73 -3.17 -8.27
C ALA A 305 -4.66 -3.16 -7.16
N ILE A 306 -5.10 -3.08 -5.91
CA ILE A 306 -4.27 -3.15 -4.72
C ILE A 306 -4.59 -4.48 -4.02
N ASN A 307 -3.54 -5.27 -3.75
CA ASN A 307 -3.63 -6.57 -3.13
C ASN A 307 -2.60 -6.66 -1.99
N PRO A 308 -2.73 -7.66 -1.08
CA PRO A 308 -1.75 -7.90 -0.02
C PRO A 308 -0.33 -7.96 -0.55
N GLY A 309 0.59 -7.31 0.17
CA GLY A 309 1.98 -7.15 -0.21
C GLY A 309 2.29 -5.90 -1.04
N ASN A 310 1.29 -5.23 -1.63
CA ASN A 310 1.47 -3.90 -2.21
C ASN A 310 1.57 -2.80 -1.15
N SER A 311 1.14 -3.05 0.10
CA SER A 311 1.28 -2.11 1.22
C SER A 311 2.71 -1.61 1.36
N GLY A 312 2.89 -0.29 1.50
CA GLY A 312 4.18 0.39 1.53
C GLY A 312 4.79 0.65 0.16
N GLY A 313 4.22 0.09 -0.91
CA GLY A 313 4.64 0.32 -2.28
C GLY A 313 4.25 1.69 -2.82
N ALA A 314 4.68 1.98 -4.06
CA ALA A 314 4.49 3.26 -4.70
C ALA A 314 3.18 3.33 -5.47
N LEU A 315 2.42 4.42 -5.27
CA LEU A 315 1.45 4.92 -6.23
C LEU A 315 2.11 6.07 -7.01
N LEU A 316 2.17 5.95 -8.33
CA LEU A 316 2.93 6.84 -9.22
C LEU A 316 2.04 7.53 -10.24
N ASN A 317 2.44 8.74 -10.66
CA ASN A 317 1.87 9.42 -11.81
C ASN A 317 2.47 8.88 -13.14
N ASP A 318 2.07 9.48 -14.27
CA ASP A 318 2.55 9.15 -15.61
C ASP A 318 4.01 9.54 -15.90
N ARG A 319 4.66 10.26 -14.97
CA ARG A 319 6.07 10.63 -15.02
C ARG A 319 6.95 9.75 -14.14
N GLY A 320 6.36 8.78 -13.43
CA GLY A 320 7.08 7.91 -12.50
C GLY A 320 7.38 8.54 -11.14
N GLN A 321 6.74 9.66 -10.83
CA GLN A 321 6.88 10.35 -9.55
C GLN A 321 5.86 9.82 -8.54
N LEU A 322 6.26 9.70 -7.28
CA LEU A 322 5.44 9.21 -6.18
C LEU A 322 4.33 10.21 -5.85
N ILE A 323 3.08 9.78 -5.95
CA ILE A 323 1.90 10.53 -5.55
C ILE A 323 1.28 10.00 -4.25
N GLY A 324 1.67 8.79 -3.81
CA GLY A 324 1.23 8.25 -2.53
C GLY A 324 1.86 6.90 -2.19
N ILE A 325 1.75 6.51 -0.91
CA ILE A 325 2.14 5.20 -0.37
C ILE A 325 0.92 4.31 -0.31
N VAL A 326 0.98 3.17 -0.99
CA VAL A 326 -0.14 2.23 -1.10
C VAL A 326 -0.47 1.60 0.26
N VAL A 327 -1.76 1.51 0.57
CA VAL A 327 -2.30 0.81 1.73
C VAL A 327 -3.25 -0.28 1.24
N ALA A 328 -2.90 -1.54 1.43
CA ALA A 328 -3.80 -2.65 1.14
C ALA A 328 -4.69 -2.92 2.35
N LEU A 329 -6.00 -2.84 2.13
CA LEU A 329 -7.01 -3.01 3.17
C LEU A 329 -7.93 -4.20 2.84
N ALA A 330 -8.35 -4.92 3.84
CA ALA A 330 -9.41 -5.92 3.77
C ALA A 330 -10.75 -5.28 4.16
N THR A 331 -11.84 -5.72 3.56
CA THR A 331 -13.17 -5.33 4.00
C THR A 331 -13.50 -6.04 5.31
N ALA A 332 -13.79 -5.32 6.37
CA ALA A 332 -14.17 -5.88 7.66
C ALA A 332 -15.46 -6.72 7.49
N GLY A 333 -15.47 -7.96 8.01
CA GLY A 333 -16.66 -8.84 7.97
C GLY A 333 -16.76 -9.79 6.78
N GLY A 334 -15.79 -9.82 5.87
CA GLY A 334 -15.72 -10.81 4.79
C GLY A 334 -15.28 -12.17 5.34
N GLY A 335 -16.21 -13.07 5.64
CA GLY A 335 -15.91 -14.42 6.11
C GLY A 335 -15.05 -15.18 5.09
N GLY A 336 -13.80 -15.49 5.42
CA GLY A 336 -13.00 -16.61 4.92
C GLY A 336 -12.70 -16.67 3.41
N GLY A 337 -12.96 -15.64 2.62
CA GLY A 337 -12.66 -15.61 1.20
C GLY A 337 -11.57 -14.59 0.90
N GLN A 338 -10.60 -14.96 0.06
CA GLN A 338 -9.58 -14.06 -0.47
C GLN A 338 -10.25 -12.82 -1.07
N ALA A 339 -10.30 -11.74 -0.29
CA ALA A 339 -10.78 -10.46 -0.79
C ALA A 339 -9.65 -9.86 -1.66
N GLY A 340 -9.75 -10.04 -2.96
CA GLY A 340 -8.97 -9.29 -3.93
C GLY A 340 -9.54 -7.88 -4.08
N SER A 341 -8.79 -6.98 -4.72
CA SER A 341 -9.27 -5.65 -5.05
C SER A 341 -10.61 -5.70 -5.79
N ILE A 342 -11.63 -5.05 -5.23
CA ILE A 342 -12.96 -4.89 -5.87
C ILE A 342 -13.02 -3.63 -6.75
N GLY A 343 -11.89 -3.10 -7.20
CA GLY A 343 -11.81 -1.85 -7.97
C GLY A 343 -11.78 -0.59 -7.10
N VAL A 344 -11.47 -0.75 -5.81
CA VAL A 344 -11.21 0.35 -4.87
C VAL A 344 -9.90 0.10 -4.17
N GLY A 345 -8.99 1.04 -4.29
CA GLY A 345 -7.69 1.03 -3.64
C GLY A 345 -7.41 2.38 -2.98
N PHE A 346 -6.51 2.38 -2.02
CA PHE A 346 -6.18 3.56 -1.23
C PHE A 346 -4.67 3.77 -1.14
N SER A 347 -4.25 5.03 -1.06
CA SER A 347 -2.87 5.39 -0.76
C SER A 347 -2.80 6.64 0.10
N ILE A 348 -1.82 6.71 0.98
CA ILE A 348 -1.51 7.90 1.80
C ILE A 348 -0.87 8.93 0.88
N PRO A 349 -1.35 10.19 0.84
CA PRO A 349 -0.83 11.24 -0.04
C PRO A 349 0.68 11.48 0.13
N SER A 350 1.39 11.71 -0.97
CA SER A 350 2.86 11.85 -0.95
C SER A 350 3.36 13.02 -0.12
N ASN A 351 2.68 14.18 -0.13
CA ASN A 351 3.07 15.34 0.67
C ASN A 351 3.04 15.01 2.18
N PHE A 352 1.97 14.35 2.62
CA PHE A 352 1.83 13.89 4.01
C PHE A 352 2.88 12.83 4.35
N ALA A 353 3.06 11.83 3.47
CA ALA A 353 4.03 10.76 3.66
C ALA A 353 5.47 11.28 3.74
N GLN A 354 5.83 12.29 2.91
CA GLN A 354 7.14 12.91 2.93
C GLN A 354 7.41 13.68 4.22
N ARG A 355 6.42 14.46 4.72
CA ARG A 355 6.52 15.16 6.00
C ARG A 355 6.78 14.18 7.14
N VAL A 356 5.91 13.15 7.28
CA VAL A 356 6.06 12.15 8.33
C VAL A 356 7.39 11.41 8.22
N ALA A 357 7.82 11.02 7.01
CA ALA A 357 9.09 10.33 6.81
C ALA A 357 10.29 11.19 7.27
N ASN A 358 10.29 12.50 6.97
CA ASN A 358 11.36 13.40 7.40
C ASN A 358 11.41 13.51 8.93
N GLU A 359 10.27 13.67 9.60
CA GLU A 359 10.19 13.74 11.06
C GLU A 359 10.64 12.41 11.71
N LEU A 360 10.25 11.27 11.15
CA LEU A 360 10.72 9.96 11.63
C LEU A 360 12.23 9.79 11.46
N ILE A 361 12.84 10.35 10.40
CA ILE A 361 14.30 10.31 10.18
C ILE A 361 15.02 11.23 11.15
N GLU A 362 14.49 12.43 11.40
CA GLU A 362 15.13 13.46 12.20
C GLU A 362 14.96 13.23 13.70
N ASP A 363 13.72 12.93 14.12
CA ASP A 363 13.31 12.90 15.54
C ASP A 363 12.89 11.51 16.03
N GLY A 364 12.67 10.55 15.13
CA GLY A 364 12.18 9.20 15.44
C GLY A 364 10.67 9.12 15.70
N VAL A 365 9.98 10.26 15.74
CA VAL A 365 8.54 10.40 15.97
C VAL A 365 7.96 11.46 15.04
N ALA A 366 6.69 11.30 14.65
CA ALA A 366 5.98 12.28 13.85
C ALA A 366 5.04 13.11 14.73
N SER A 367 4.89 14.41 14.38
CA SER A 367 4.01 15.36 15.05
C SER A 367 2.64 15.39 14.37
N HIS A 368 1.57 15.46 15.17
CA HIS A 368 0.19 15.56 14.69
C HIS A 368 -0.57 16.67 15.40
N GLY A 369 -1.38 17.37 14.62
CA GLY A 369 -2.24 18.42 15.14
C GLY A 369 -3.39 17.86 15.99
N LEU A 370 -3.79 18.65 16.98
CA LEU A 370 -4.94 18.40 17.85
C LEU A 370 -5.84 19.65 17.85
N LEU A 371 -7.11 19.46 17.48
CA LEU A 371 -8.10 20.55 17.50
C LEU A 371 -8.65 20.79 18.93
N GLY A 372 -8.69 19.74 19.74
CA GLY A 372 -9.26 19.82 21.09
C GLY A 372 -10.79 19.94 21.06
N ALA A 373 -11.46 19.15 20.22
CA ALA A 373 -12.90 19.05 20.13
C ALA A 373 -13.31 17.60 19.89
N THR A 374 -14.42 17.18 20.51
CA THR A 374 -15.11 15.93 20.14
C THR A 374 -16.09 16.24 19.03
N VAL A 375 -16.08 15.44 17.98
CA VAL A 375 -16.90 15.67 16.79
C VAL A 375 -17.67 14.42 16.39
N THR A 376 -18.85 14.64 15.78
CA THR A 376 -19.69 13.61 15.20
C THR A 376 -20.11 14.03 13.79
N ASP A 377 -20.76 13.12 13.05
CA ASP A 377 -21.25 13.48 11.72
C ASP A 377 -22.53 14.28 11.82
N SER A 378 -22.56 15.46 11.23
CA SER A 378 -23.72 16.35 11.25
C SER A 378 -24.98 15.73 10.61
N ILE A 379 -24.81 14.76 9.69
CA ILE A 379 -25.93 14.06 9.06
C ILE A 379 -26.77 13.25 10.06
N ASN A 380 -26.21 12.90 11.21
CA ASN A 380 -26.89 12.18 12.28
C ASN A 380 -27.67 13.10 13.21
N ASP A 381 -27.52 14.43 13.09
CA ASP A 381 -28.27 15.43 13.84
C ASP A 381 -29.45 15.97 13.01
N ALA A 382 -30.68 15.76 13.50
CA ALA A 382 -31.89 16.17 12.82
C ALA A 382 -32.04 17.70 12.70
N GLU A 383 -31.33 18.47 13.50
CA GLU A 383 -31.33 19.94 13.47
C GLU A 383 -30.31 20.52 12.51
N SER A 384 -29.36 19.70 12.07
CA SER A 384 -28.31 20.14 11.16
C SER A 384 -28.84 20.36 9.74
N THR A 385 -28.44 21.48 9.14
CA THR A 385 -28.85 21.86 7.77
C THR A 385 -27.73 21.80 6.76
N VAL A 386 -26.52 21.45 7.20
CA VAL A 386 -25.29 21.36 6.38
C VAL A 386 -24.52 20.09 6.72
N VAL A 387 -23.87 19.51 5.72
CA VAL A 387 -23.00 18.34 5.90
C VAL A 387 -21.64 18.82 6.41
N GLY A 388 -21.06 18.10 7.37
CA GLY A 388 -19.77 18.39 7.96
C GLY A 388 -19.54 17.68 9.29
N ALA A 389 -18.49 18.07 10.00
CA ALA A 389 -18.20 17.59 11.35
C ALA A 389 -18.89 18.49 12.40
N LEU A 390 -19.88 17.94 13.10
CA LEU A 390 -20.59 18.61 14.18
C LEU A 390 -19.76 18.54 15.46
N ILE A 391 -19.48 19.69 16.07
CA ILE A 391 -18.84 19.75 17.38
C ILE A 391 -19.83 19.35 18.46
N ASP A 392 -19.56 18.26 19.15
CA ASP A 392 -20.30 17.82 20.34
C ASP A 392 -19.78 18.56 21.60
N SER A 393 -18.46 18.58 21.80
CA SER A 393 -17.86 19.28 22.92
C SER A 393 -16.49 19.86 22.55
N VAL A 394 -16.03 20.85 23.34
CA VAL A 394 -14.74 21.52 23.17
C VAL A 394 -13.93 21.36 24.44
N THR A 395 -12.67 20.99 24.32
CA THR A 395 -11.74 20.89 25.46
C THR A 395 -11.34 22.28 25.92
N PRO A 396 -11.59 22.64 27.20
CA PRO A 396 -11.21 23.97 27.73
C PRO A 396 -9.71 24.24 27.56
N GLY A 397 -9.39 25.40 26.96
CA GLY A 397 -8.00 25.77 26.64
C GLY A 397 -7.41 25.08 25.41
N GLY A 398 -8.12 24.18 24.75
CA GLY A 398 -7.72 23.58 23.50
C GLY A 398 -7.82 24.55 22.32
N ALA A 399 -7.28 24.17 21.16
CA ALA A 399 -7.23 25.01 19.96
C ALA A 399 -8.63 25.51 19.53
N ALA A 400 -9.63 24.64 19.58
CA ALA A 400 -11.02 25.00 19.27
C ALA A 400 -11.60 26.03 20.25
N ASP A 401 -11.33 25.89 21.56
CA ASP A 401 -11.82 26.82 22.60
C ASP A 401 -11.19 28.21 22.43
N VAL A 402 -9.89 28.27 22.17
CA VAL A 402 -9.15 29.53 21.97
C VAL A 402 -9.74 30.39 20.86
N VAL A 403 -10.21 29.75 19.77
CA VAL A 403 -10.82 30.47 18.63
C VAL A 403 -12.34 30.63 18.77
N GLY A 404 -12.93 30.17 19.89
CA GLY A 404 -14.33 30.38 20.23
C GLY A 404 -15.30 29.45 19.50
N LEU A 405 -14.85 28.29 19.06
CA LEU A 405 -15.72 27.21 18.60
C LEU A 405 -16.54 26.64 19.77
N ARG A 406 -17.70 26.06 19.49
CA ARG A 406 -18.64 25.58 20.52
C ARG A 406 -19.40 24.36 20.03
N SER A 407 -19.98 23.62 20.97
CA SER A 407 -21.00 22.61 20.69
C SER A 407 -22.10 23.19 19.79
N GLY A 408 -22.51 22.43 18.77
CA GLY A 408 -23.47 22.82 17.74
C GLY A 408 -22.87 23.54 16.51
N ASP A 409 -21.57 23.85 16.49
CA ASP A 409 -20.91 24.32 15.27
C ASP A 409 -20.67 23.15 14.31
N VAL A 410 -20.90 23.34 13.01
CA VAL A 410 -20.60 22.34 11.99
C VAL A 410 -19.42 22.79 11.16
N ILE A 411 -18.28 22.10 11.27
CA ILE A 411 -17.08 22.37 10.47
C ILE A 411 -17.30 21.81 9.07
N THR A 412 -17.18 22.66 8.06
CA THR A 412 -17.45 22.33 6.66
C THR A 412 -16.20 22.39 5.76
N VAL A 413 -15.17 23.15 6.17
CA VAL A 413 -13.86 23.24 5.48
C VAL A 413 -12.75 23.30 6.53
N PHE A 414 -11.67 22.58 6.31
CA PHE A 414 -10.46 22.65 7.12
C PHE A 414 -9.25 22.66 6.18
N ASN A 415 -8.36 23.64 6.35
CA ASN A 415 -7.18 23.83 5.51
C ASN A 415 -7.49 23.83 3.99
N GLY A 416 -8.61 24.45 3.59
CA GLY A 416 -9.09 24.46 2.20
C GLY A 416 -9.75 23.16 1.73
N VAL A 417 -9.74 22.08 2.53
CA VAL A 417 -10.34 20.79 2.20
C VAL A 417 -11.78 20.74 2.71
N PRO A 418 -12.77 20.39 1.85
CA PRO A 418 -14.14 20.16 2.29
C PRO A 418 -14.24 19.01 3.29
N ILE A 419 -15.00 19.19 4.36
CA ILE A 419 -15.21 18.21 5.43
C ILE A 419 -16.61 17.61 5.29
N GLY A 420 -16.70 16.32 5.03
CA GLY A 420 -17.96 15.58 4.91
C GLY A 420 -18.45 14.99 6.22
N GLY A 421 -17.58 14.86 7.24
CA GLY A 421 -17.94 14.29 8.54
C GLY A 421 -16.78 14.29 9.53
N SER A 422 -16.98 13.64 10.65
CA SER A 422 -16.02 13.55 11.77
C SER A 422 -14.71 12.86 11.39
N VAL A 423 -14.77 11.83 10.56
CA VAL A 423 -13.61 11.08 10.06
C VAL A 423 -12.71 11.98 9.22
N ASP A 424 -13.31 12.78 8.30
CA ASP A 424 -12.57 13.71 7.46
C ASP A 424 -11.85 14.78 8.29
N LEU A 425 -12.56 15.39 9.24
CA LEU A 425 -11.94 16.41 10.09
C LEU A 425 -10.80 15.83 10.91
N THR A 426 -11.01 14.67 11.53
CA THR A 426 -9.99 14.01 12.35
C THR A 426 -8.73 13.69 11.53
N ALA A 427 -8.90 13.14 10.32
CA ALA A 427 -7.80 12.86 9.43
C ALA A 427 -7.07 14.14 9.00
N GLN A 428 -7.80 15.18 8.57
CA GLN A 428 -7.22 16.42 8.07
C GLN A 428 -6.49 17.23 9.17
N VAL A 429 -6.97 17.20 10.40
CA VAL A 429 -6.28 17.82 11.55
C VAL A 429 -4.93 17.13 11.77
N ARG A 430 -4.86 15.82 11.68
CA ARG A 430 -3.63 15.03 11.87
C ARG A 430 -2.62 15.14 10.72
N VAL A 431 -3.05 15.56 9.52
CA VAL A 431 -2.13 15.86 8.41
C VAL A 431 -1.17 16.99 8.76
N LEU A 432 -1.59 17.95 9.55
CA LEU A 432 -0.75 19.06 9.99
C LEU A 432 0.00 18.72 11.29
N PRO A 433 1.23 19.25 11.49
CA PRO A 433 1.93 19.09 12.75
C PRO A 433 1.28 19.92 13.87
N GLY A 434 1.58 19.58 15.12
CA GLY A 434 1.23 20.41 16.27
C GLY A 434 1.86 21.79 16.16
N GLY A 435 1.15 22.82 16.63
CA GLY A 435 1.58 24.22 16.56
C GLY A 435 1.36 24.89 15.20
N GLU A 436 0.99 24.16 14.15
CA GLU A 436 0.67 24.74 12.83
C GLU A 436 -0.63 25.54 12.86
N SER A 437 -0.63 26.66 12.11
CA SER A 437 -1.80 27.54 11.99
C SER A 437 -2.46 27.37 10.64
N THR A 438 -3.78 27.16 10.64
CA THR A 438 -4.55 26.96 9.41
C THR A 438 -5.92 27.62 9.48
N THR A 439 -6.64 27.66 8.36
CA THR A 439 -8.00 28.19 8.29
C THR A 439 -9.04 27.07 8.46
N LEU A 440 -10.14 27.45 9.15
CA LEU A 440 -11.27 26.56 9.38
C LEU A 440 -12.56 27.33 9.10
N THR A 441 -13.45 26.76 8.28
CA THR A 441 -14.81 27.30 8.06
C THR A 441 -15.81 26.43 8.80
N TYR A 442 -16.66 27.09 9.59
CA TYR A 442 -17.76 26.43 10.31
C TYR A 442 -19.08 27.17 10.11
N VAL A 443 -20.18 26.47 10.29
CA VAL A 443 -21.54 27.03 10.24
C VAL A 443 -22.11 27.04 11.65
N ARG A 444 -22.56 28.24 12.09
CA ARG A 444 -23.24 28.46 13.37
C ARG A 444 -24.56 29.17 13.12
N GLY A 445 -25.70 28.59 13.53
CA GLY A 445 -27.01 29.16 13.32
C GLY A 445 -27.33 29.46 11.86
N GLY A 446 -26.85 28.62 10.92
CA GLY A 446 -27.01 28.79 9.48
C GLY A 446 -26.09 29.82 8.81
N ILE A 447 -25.16 30.42 9.55
CA ILE A 447 -24.21 31.41 9.02
C ILE A 447 -22.80 30.81 8.99
N ALA A 448 -22.19 30.79 7.81
CA ALA A 448 -20.80 30.36 7.64
C ALA A 448 -19.83 31.43 8.17
N GLN A 449 -18.82 31.01 8.89
CA GLN A 449 -17.78 31.83 9.48
C GLN A 449 -16.43 31.16 9.25
N GLU A 450 -15.38 31.95 9.03
CA GLU A 450 -14.01 31.49 8.88
C GLU A 450 -13.17 32.01 10.05
N VAL A 451 -12.28 31.15 10.53
CA VAL A 451 -11.34 31.47 11.60
C VAL A 451 -9.98 30.82 11.33
N THR A 452 -8.91 31.49 11.77
CA THR A 452 -7.57 30.89 11.82
C THR A 452 -7.41 30.20 13.17
N VAL A 453 -7.05 28.92 13.14
CA VAL A 453 -6.78 28.10 14.33
C VAL A 453 -5.33 27.66 14.35
N THR A 454 -4.68 27.71 15.51
CA THR A 454 -3.37 27.11 15.76
C THR A 454 -3.59 25.81 16.50
N LEU A 455 -3.20 24.69 15.89
CA LEU A 455 -3.42 23.37 16.43
C LEU A 455 -2.58 23.12 17.69
N GLY A 456 -3.12 22.36 18.63
CA GLY A 456 -2.36 21.74 19.70
C GLY A 456 -1.55 20.56 19.16
N GLU A 457 -0.75 19.96 20.01
CA GLU A 457 0.01 18.74 19.70
C GLU A 457 -0.68 17.52 20.27
N LEU A 458 -0.88 16.51 19.43
CA LEU A 458 -1.35 15.21 19.88
C LEU A 458 -0.15 14.43 20.45
N GLN A 459 -0.22 14.08 21.75
CA GLN A 459 0.84 13.40 22.50
C GLN A 459 0.66 11.88 22.49
#